data_44c9b796ef4d14bc1bbbfd995d5ac8c5
#
_entry.id   44c9b796ef4d14bc1bbbfd995d5ac8c5
#
_cell.length_a   1.000
_cell.length_b   1.000
_cell.length_c   1.000
_cell.angle_alpha   90.00
_cell.angle_beta   90.00
_cell.angle_gamma   90.00
#
_symmetry.space_group_name_H-M   'P 1'
#
loop_
_entity.id
_entity.type
_entity.pdbx_description
1 polymer ?
#
loop_
_entity_poly.entity_id
_entity_poly.type
_entity_poly.pdbx_seq_one_letter_code
_entity_poly.pdbx_strand_id
1 'polypeptide(L)'
;MNSITKEKAGQGHTELAADNASYIEALYEQYLTDPDSVDTDWQAYFEQYKSSNDAQHNAIKDQFLLLARNQTANKSSNESTGTSSSNSDNCTDPKQMGVQQLISAYRRRGHRRAKLDPLNLHPRAEVEDLTLAYHNLSEADLDTVFPTNDLVIGKDEAPLREIIEIMERVYCRHIGIEYMHVTTSTEKRWMEEYVESNLGYIKFDKEKRLSILERLTAAEGLEKYLARKYTGVKRFGLEGGESFIPAVNEIIQRAGGYGTKEMVIGMAHRGRLNVLVNILGKNPADLFDEFDGKVQPEKGSGDVKYHNGFSSNVMTPGGEAHLALAFNPSHLEIVAPVLQGSVRARQVRRNDQPSLDNTGGNSVLPIVIHGDAAFAGQGVVQETFQMSQTRAYTTGGTVHIVINNQVGFTTSRQEDVRSTEYCTDVAKWYMHQSYT
;
A
#
# COMPACT_ATOMS: atom_id res chain seq x y z
N MET A 1 34.80 39.36 40.17
CA MET A 1 33.74 39.19 41.18
C MET A 1 32.41 39.29 40.46
N ASN A 2 31.84 38.18 40.10
CA ASN A 2 30.42 38.03 39.90
C ASN A 2 30.12 36.53 39.86
N SER A 3 29.44 36.10 40.88
CA SER A 3 28.93 34.76 41.08
C SER A 3 27.77 34.49 40.11
N ILE A 4 27.94 33.55 39.21
CA ILE A 4 26.86 33.02 38.41
C ILE A 4 26.33 31.78 39.12
N THR A 5 25.16 31.91 39.69
CA THR A 5 24.31 30.83 40.21
C THR A 5 24.10 29.79 39.14
N LYS A 6 24.55 28.56 39.40
CA LYS A 6 24.19 27.39 38.59
C LYS A 6 22.73 27.05 38.86
N GLU A 7 21.86 27.40 37.94
CA GLU A 7 20.55 26.75 37.82
C GLU A 7 20.78 25.32 37.34
N LYS A 8 20.36 24.36 38.15
CA LYS A 8 20.21 22.95 37.75
C LYS A 8 19.04 22.85 36.76
N ALA A 9 19.34 22.97 35.46
CA ALA A 9 18.45 22.52 34.44
C ALA A 9 18.42 20.97 34.48
N GLY A 10 17.24 20.39 34.58
CA GLY A 10 17.04 18.96 34.62
C GLY A 10 17.63 18.29 33.37
N GLN A 11 18.64 17.48 33.52
CA GLN A 11 19.12 16.55 32.53
C GLN A 11 18.13 15.36 32.52
N GLY A 12 17.14 15.44 31.66
CA GLY A 12 16.25 14.33 31.31
C GLY A 12 16.62 13.81 29.93
N HIS A 13 17.02 12.55 29.87
CA HIS A 13 16.76 11.65 28.77
C HIS A 13 17.37 11.85 27.37
N THR A 14 18.62 12.27 27.25
CA THR A 14 19.32 12.29 25.95
C THR A 14 20.39 11.20 25.79
N GLU A 15 20.62 10.35 26.79
CA GLU A 15 21.67 9.32 26.72
C GLU A 15 21.20 7.94 26.24
N LEU A 16 19.90 7.72 26.10
CA LEU A 16 19.32 6.52 25.51
C LEU A 16 19.08 6.72 24.00
N ALA A 17 20.16 6.97 23.25
CA ALA A 17 20.08 6.81 21.80
C ALA A 17 19.80 5.35 21.45
N ALA A 18 18.89 5.08 20.51
CA ALA A 18 18.46 3.75 20.12
C ALA A 18 19.63 2.80 19.75
N ASP A 19 20.77 3.36 19.37
CA ASP A 19 22.00 2.63 19.02
C ASP A 19 22.70 1.96 20.21
N ASN A 20 22.41 2.38 21.45
CA ASN A 20 23.00 1.83 22.67
C ASN A 20 22.02 0.97 23.50
N ALA A 21 20.78 0.81 23.06
CA ALA A 21 19.75 0.12 23.83
C ALA A 21 20.14 -1.31 24.21
N SER A 22 20.69 -2.08 23.28
CA SER A 22 21.13 -3.46 23.53
C SER A 22 22.31 -3.56 24.51
N TYR A 23 23.19 -2.57 24.54
CA TYR A 23 24.29 -2.50 25.50
C TYR A 23 23.79 -2.17 26.90
N ILE A 24 22.88 -1.20 27.02
CA ILE A 24 22.27 -0.81 28.29
C ILE A 24 21.42 -1.95 28.86
N GLU A 25 20.69 -2.67 28.00
CA GLU A 25 19.92 -3.86 28.39
C GLU A 25 20.83 -4.96 28.95
N ALA A 26 21.96 -5.21 28.31
CA ALA A 26 22.93 -6.19 28.81
C ALA A 26 23.54 -5.79 30.16
N LEU A 27 23.83 -4.50 30.37
CA LEU A 27 24.29 -3.99 31.67
C LEU A 27 23.20 -4.09 32.75
N TYR A 28 21.94 -3.84 32.39
CA TYR A 28 20.82 -3.99 33.32
C TYR A 28 20.61 -5.44 33.75
N GLU A 29 20.73 -6.41 32.86
CA GLU A 29 20.70 -7.84 33.17
C GLU A 29 21.83 -8.25 34.11
N GLN A 30 23.04 -7.70 33.91
CA GLN A 30 24.17 -7.90 34.83
C GLN A 30 23.88 -7.32 36.21
N TYR A 31 23.33 -6.11 36.27
CA TYR A 31 22.94 -5.45 37.51
C TYR A 31 21.85 -6.23 38.25
N LEU A 32 20.85 -6.79 37.54
CA LEU A 32 19.81 -7.62 38.17
C LEU A 32 20.34 -8.93 38.75
N THR A 33 21.43 -9.46 38.17
CA THR A 33 22.09 -10.69 38.64
C THR A 33 23.02 -10.43 39.81
N ASP A 34 23.87 -9.40 39.70
CA ASP A 34 24.83 -8.95 40.70
C ASP A 34 25.02 -7.45 40.59
N PRO A 35 24.41 -6.65 41.49
CA PRO A 35 24.52 -5.20 41.44
C PRO A 35 25.96 -4.65 41.45
N ASP A 36 26.90 -5.37 42.08
CA ASP A 36 28.28 -4.97 42.18
C ASP A 36 29.10 -5.27 40.91
N SER A 37 28.51 -5.96 39.95
CA SER A 37 29.14 -6.32 38.65
C SER A 37 29.16 -5.15 37.63
N VAL A 38 28.46 -4.06 37.89
CA VAL A 38 28.40 -2.88 37.01
C VAL A 38 28.99 -1.66 37.74
N ASP A 39 29.42 -0.68 36.94
CA ASP A 39 30.02 0.57 37.45
C ASP A 39 29.06 1.34 38.39
N THR A 40 29.60 2.04 39.38
CA THR A 40 28.82 2.79 40.39
C THR A 40 27.82 3.78 39.79
N ASP A 41 28.17 4.41 38.64
CA ASP A 41 27.30 5.35 37.96
C ASP A 41 26.09 4.63 37.35
N TRP A 42 26.26 3.41 36.82
CA TRP A 42 25.19 2.57 36.32
C TRP A 42 24.34 1.95 37.44
N GLN A 43 24.98 1.62 38.58
CA GLN A 43 24.22 1.17 39.77
C GLN A 43 23.24 2.24 40.23
N ALA A 44 23.70 3.51 40.38
CA ALA A 44 22.83 4.60 40.76
C ALA A 44 21.73 4.92 39.75
N TYR A 45 22.01 4.71 38.47
CA TYR A 45 21.03 4.89 37.38
C TYR A 45 19.97 3.81 37.45
N PHE A 46 20.34 2.54 37.54
CA PHE A 46 19.40 1.41 37.53
C PHE A 46 18.56 1.32 38.83
N GLU A 47 19.10 1.70 39.98
CA GLU A 47 18.36 1.79 41.22
C GLU A 47 17.15 2.73 41.14
N GLN A 48 17.23 3.78 40.34
CA GLN A 48 16.16 4.75 40.12
C GLN A 48 14.97 4.15 39.36
N TYR A 49 15.20 3.13 38.53
CA TYR A 49 14.19 2.55 37.63
C TYR A 49 13.80 1.13 38.01
N LYS A 50 14.41 0.56 39.06
CA LYS A 50 14.09 -0.80 39.52
C LYS A 50 12.65 -0.92 39.97
N SER A 51 11.89 -1.81 39.32
CA SER A 51 10.53 -2.16 39.68
C SER A 51 10.51 -3.45 40.52
N SER A 52 9.56 -3.58 41.43
CA SER A 52 9.39 -4.80 42.25
C SER A 52 9.03 -6.05 41.45
N ASN A 53 8.75 -5.91 40.14
CA ASN A 53 8.38 -6.98 39.20
C ASN A 53 9.39 -7.20 38.08
N ASP A 54 10.58 -6.64 38.13
CA ASP A 54 11.60 -6.83 37.10
C ASP A 54 12.08 -8.28 37.11
N ALA A 55 11.79 -9.01 36.04
CA ALA A 55 12.26 -10.37 35.83
C ALA A 55 13.43 -10.37 34.85
N GLN A 56 14.46 -11.17 35.15
CA GLN A 56 15.59 -11.35 34.25
C GLN A 56 15.14 -11.94 32.91
N HIS A 57 15.44 -11.29 31.80
CA HIS A 57 15.12 -11.79 30.46
C HIS A 57 15.70 -13.17 30.18
N ASN A 58 16.90 -13.45 30.69
CA ASN A 58 17.52 -14.76 30.58
C ASN A 58 16.72 -15.85 31.32
N ALA A 59 16.13 -15.55 32.48
CA ALA A 59 15.28 -16.50 33.20
C ALA A 59 13.97 -16.79 32.44
N ILE A 60 13.39 -15.79 31.79
CA ILE A 60 12.22 -15.93 30.90
C ILE A 60 12.60 -16.75 29.67
N LYS A 61 13.73 -16.46 29.04
CA LYS A 61 14.26 -17.21 27.89
C LYS A 61 14.53 -18.68 28.23
N ASP A 62 15.10 -18.96 29.39
CA ASP A 62 15.34 -20.32 29.86
C ASP A 62 14.04 -21.07 30.16
N GLN A 63 13.01 -20.40 30.68
CA GLN A 63 11.67 -20.98 30.81
C GLN A 63 11.07 -21.35 29.44
N PHE A 64 11.18 -20.49 28.43
CA PHE A 64 10.75 -20.82 27.08
C PHE A 64 11.53 -21.96 26.46
N LEU A 65 12.84 -22.02 26.67
CA LEU A 65 13.68 -23.15 26.23
C LEU A 65 13.33 -24.47 26.91
N LEU A 66 12.99 -24.45 28.21
CA LEU A 66 12.51 -25.61 28.95
C LEU A 66 11.13 -26.07 28.45
N LEU A 67 10.22 -25.13 28.16
CA LEU A 67 8.92 -25.43 27.57
C LEU A 67 9.09 -26.06 26.17
N ALA A 68 9.95 -25.52 25.34
CA ALA A 68 10.25 -26.06 24.01
C ALA A 68 10.88 -27.47 24.08
N ARG A 69 11.79 -27.72 25.03
CA ARG A 69 12.38 -29.05 25.28
C ARG A 69 11.36 -30.06 25.79
N ASN A 70 10.43 -29.64 26.65
CA ASN A 70 9.38 -30.52 27.16
C ASN A 70 8.35 -30.86 26.06
N GLN A 71 8.10 -29.98 25.11
CA GLN A 71 7.27 -30.28 23.94
C GLN A 71 7.92 -31.26 22.97
N THR A 72 9.25 -31.22 22.83
CA THR A 72 9.99 -32.20 22.02
C THR A 72 10.14 -33.56 22.72
N ALA A 73 10.26 -33.60 24.04
CA ALA A 73 10.33 -34.86 24.82
C ALA A 73 8.99 -35.61 24.85
N ASN A 74 7.84 -34.88 24.83
CA ASN A 74 6.51 -35.51 24.77
C ASN A 74 6.16 -36.08 23.38
N LYS A 75 6.91 -35.76 22.32
CA LYS A 75 6.73 -36.35 20.98
C LYS A 75 7.35 -37.76 20.84
N SER A 76 8.20 -38.21 21.79
CA SER A 76 8.88 -39.50 21.70
C SER A 76 8.34 -40.60 22.63
N SER A 77 7.23 -40.35 23.37
CA SER A 77 6.71 -41.31 24.34
C SER A 77 5.20 -41.45 24.37
N ASN A 78 4.54 -41.53 23.23
CA ASN A 78 3.13 -41.93 23.18
C ASN A 78 2.93 -43.06 22.15
N GLU A 79 3.45 -44.24 22.44
CA GLU A 79 2.78 -45.51 22.14
C GLU A 79 2.42 -46.13 23.49
N SER A 80 1.17 -46.09 23.86
CA SER A 80 0.32 -47.13 24.45
C SER A 80 -0.74 -46.58 25.41
N THR A 81 -1.97 -47.04 25.10
CA THR A 81 -3.13 -47.37 25.98
C THR A 81 -3.79 -46.28 26.83
N GLY A 82 -4.95 -45.92 26.36
CA GLY A 82 -6.28 -45.77 26.94
C GLY A 82 -6.47 -45.37 28.40
N THR A 83 -7.18 -44.30 28.64
CA THR A 83 -8.50 -44.25 29.33
C THR A 83 -8.93 -42.78 29.51
N SER A 84 -10.19 -42.53 29.19
CA SER A 84 -10.93 -41.28 29.30
C SER A 84 -10.85 -40.61 30.66
N SER A 85 -10.52 -39.32 30.68
CA SER A 85 -11.12 -38.38 31.64
C SER A 85 -11.17 -36.99 30.99
N SER A 86 -12.38 -36.46 30.92
CA SER A 86 -12.76 -35.14 30.45
C SER A 86 -12.11 -34.04 31.30
N ASN A 87 -11.15 -33.33 30.73
CA ASN A 87 -10.83 -31.96 31.14
C ASN A 87 -10.70 -31.16 29.89
N SER A 88 -11.50 -30.11 29.76
CA SER A 88 -11.51 -29.14 28.67
C SER A 88 -10.24 -28.31 28.68
N ASP A 89 -9.15 -28.88 28.18
CA ASP A 89 -7.99 -28.12 27.75
C ASP A 89 -8.25 -27.67 26.31
N ASN A 90 -8.35 -26.36 26.09
CA ASN A 90 -8.35 -25.71 24.78
C ASN A 90 -7.01 -26.00 24.05
N CYS A 91 -6.75 -27.23 23.72
CA CYS A 91 -5.68 -27.63 22.82
C CYS A 91 -6.18 -27.40 21.39
N THR A 92 -5.89 -26.23 20.82
CA THR A 92 -6.20 -25.91 19.42
C THR A 92 -5.59 -27.01 18.56
N ASP A 93 -6.39 -27.70 17.75
CA ASP A 93 -5.93 -28.74 16.81
C ASP A 93 -4.76 -28.20 15.98
N PRO A 94 -3.59 -28.85 15.96
CA PRO A 94 -2.44 -28.44 15.15
C PRO A 94 -2.77 -28.21 13.67
N LYS A 95 -3.73 -28.96 13.11
CA LYS A 95 -4.19 -28.76 11.74
C LYS A 95 -5.02 -27.49 11.59
N GLN A 96 -5.88 -27.18 12.56
CA GLN A 96 -6.63 -25.92 12.59
C GLN A 96 -5.68 -24.71 12.63
N MET A 97 -4.59 -24.81 13.39
CA MET A 97 -3.55 -23.78 13.42
C MET A 97 -2.86 -23.67 12.05
N GLY A 98 -2.58 -24.79 11.38
CA GLY A 98 -2.02 -24.82 10.03
C GLY A 98 -2.94 -24.11 9.01
N VAL A 99 -4.26 -24.33 9.08
CA VAL A 99 -5.23 -23.66 8.21
C VAL A 99 -5.25 -22.15 8.45
N GLN A 100 -5.22 -21.70 9.71
CA GLN A 100 -5.18 -20.26 10.02
C GLN A 100 -3.89 -19.61 9.51
N GLN A 101 -2.75 -20.29 9.65
CA GLN A 101 -1.48 -19.82 9.12
C GLN A 101 -1.48 -19.76 7.59
N LEU A 102 -2.10 -20.72 6.92
CA LEU A 102 -2.26 -20.72 5.46
C LEU A 102 -3.14 -19.55 4.99
N ILE A 103 -4.27 -19.29 5.64
CA ILE A 103 -5.13 -18.12 5.36
C ILE A 103 -4.30 -16.82 5.51
N SER A 104 -3.58 -16.70 6.63
CA SER A 104 -2.70 -15.55 6.88
C SER A 104 -1.58 -15.41 5.86
N ALA A 105 -1.05 -16.53 5.33
CA ALA A 105 -0.06 -16.54 4.27
C ALA A 105 -0.63 -16.02 2.95
N TYR A 106 -1.86 -16.43 2.56
CA TYR A 106 -2.55 -15.88 1.38
C TYR A 106 -2.76 -14.38 1.49
N ARG A 107 -3.23 -13.86 2.63
CA ARG A 107 -3.40 -12.42 2.87
C ARG A 107 -2.09 -11.64 2.70
N ARG A 108 -0.97 -12.19 3.17
CA ARG A 108 0.35 -11.55 3.11
C ARG A 108 1.09 -11.76 1.78
N ARG A 109 0.95 -12.91 1.15
CA ARG A 109 1.81 -13.35 0.04
C ARG A 109 1.05 -13.75 -1.23
N GLY A 110 -0.28 -13.82 -1.20
CA GLY A 110 -1.10 -14.23 -2.34
C GLY A 110 -0.84 -13.40 -3.60
N HIS A 111 -0.58 -12.10 -3.44
CA HIS A 111 -0.24 -11.21 -4.54
C HIS A 111 0.99 -11.66 -5.33
N ARG A 112 1.96 -12.34 -4.71
CA ARG A 112 3.16 -12.87 -5.39
C ARG A 112 2.83 -14.01 -6.36
N ARG A 113 1.72 -14.71 -6.15
CA ARG A 113 1.21 -15.76 -7.02
C ARG A 113 0.20 -15.24 -8.04
N ALA A 114 -0.29 -14.01 -7.88
CA ALA A 114 -1.26 -13.40 -8.77
C ALA A 114 -0.70 -13.18 -10.19
N LYS A 115 -1.52 -13.41 -11.21
CA LYS A 115 -1.15 -13.30 -12.63
C LYS A 115 -1.14 -11.83 -13.08
N LEU A 116 -0.15 -11.07 -12.62
CA LEU A 116 -0.04 -9.63 -12.87
C LEU A 116 0.72 -9.28 -14.15
N ASP A 117 1.43 -10.24 -14.75
CA ASP A 117 2.17 -10.07 -16.00
C ASP A 117 1.42 -10.79 -17.14
N PRO A 118 0.59 -10.08 -17.92
CA PRO A 118 -0.17 -10.68 -19.01
C PRO A 118 0.72 -11.16 -20.18
N LEU A 119 1.94 -10.64 -20.28
CA LEU A 119 2.90 -11.02 -21.33
C LEU A 119 3.78 -12.19 -20.91
N ASN A 120 3.74 -12.55 -19.60
CA ASN A 120 4.54 -13.61 -19.00
C ASN A 120 6.05 -13.48 -19.30
N LEU A 121 6.55 -12.26 -19.24
CA LEU A 121 7.98 -11.94 -19.48
C LEU A 121 8.87 -12.32 -18.30
N HIS A 122 8.29 -12.34 -17.10
CA HIS A 122 9.00 -12.60 -15.85
C HIS A 122 8.36 -13.79 -15.13
N PRO A 123 8.90 -15.02 -15.32
CA PRO A 123 8.41 -16.20 -14.59
C PRO A 123 8.62 -15.99 -13.08
N ARG A 124 7.58 -16.27 -12.31
CA ARG A 124 7.60 -16.08 -10.85
C ARG A 124 8.10 -17.35 -10.17
N ALA A 125 8.86 -17.15 -9.10
CA ALA A 125 9.25 -18.24 -8.23
C ALA A 125 8.02 -18.80 -7.49
N GLU A 126 8.06 -20.08 -7.15
CA GLU A 126 7.08 -20.69 -6.27
C GLU A 126 7.11 -20.02 -4.89
N VAL A 127 5.95 -19.83 -4.30
CA VAL A 127 5.79 -19.22 -2.98
C VAL A 127 5.53 -20.34 -1.98
N GLU A 128 6.58 -20.78 -1.29
CA GLU A 128 6.51 -21.90 -0.35
C GLU A 128 5.45 -21.71 0.74
N ASP A 129 5.31 -20.49 1.25
CA ASP A 129 4.30 -20.10 2.26
C ASP A 129 2.85 -20.40 1.81
N LEU A 130 2.59 -20.62 0.52
CA LEU A 130 1.27 -20.94 -0.01
C LEU A 130 1.07 -22.44 -0.30
N THR A 131 1.99 -23.28 0.16
CA THR A 131 1.89 -24.73 0.01
C THR A 131 1.31 -25.38 1.28
N LEU A 132 0.60 -26.49 1.11
CA LEU A 132 0.05 -27.27 2.24
C LEU A 132 1.16 -27.76 3.18
N ALA A 133 2.25 -28.28 2.60
CA ALA A 133 3.36 -28.88 3.34
C ALA A 133 4.02 -27.89 4.30
N TYR A 134 4.12 -26.60 3.91
CA TYR A 134 4.68 -25.55 4.75
C TYR A 134 3.89 -25.36 6.08
N HIS A 135 2.60 -25.66 6.07
CA HIS A 135 1.70 -25.55 7.21
C HIS A 135 1.37 -26.88 7.89
N ASN A 136 2.17 -27.92 7.63
CA ASN A 136 1.92 -29.28 8.12
C ASN A 136 0.54 -29.85 7.73
N LEU A 137 0.04 -29.43 6.55
CA LEU A 137 -1.18 -29.93 5.90
C LEU A 137 -0.78 -30.80 4.71
N SER A 138 -1.70 -31.65 4.26
CA SER A 138 -1.49 -32.56 3.13
C SER A 138 -2.75 -32.67 2.27
N GLU A 139 -2.64 -33.30 1.12
CA GLU A 139 -3.78 -33.62 0.23
C GLU A 139 -4.88 -34.42 0.93
N ALA A 140 -4.52 -35.24 1.95
CA ALA A 140 -5.49 -36.00 2.73
C ALA A 140 -6.40 -35.12 3.59
N ASP A 141 -5.99 -33.88 3.87
CA ASP A 141 -6.73 -32.91 4.70
C ASP A 141 -7.71 -32.07 3.89
N LEU A 142 -7.68 -32.12 2.55
CA LEU A 142 -8.47 -31.25 1.68
C LEU A 142 -9.98 -31.33 1.90
N ASP A 143 -10.50 -32.50 2.23
CA ASP A 143 -11.92 -32.74 2.43
C ASP A 143 -12.32 -32.64 3.92
N THR A 144 -11.35 -32.38 4.81
CA THR A 144 -11.61 -32.13 6.23
C THR A 144 -12.20 -30.73 6.40
N VAL A 145 -13.26 -30.66 7.22
CA VAL A 145 -13.96 -29.40 7.54
C VAL A 145 -13.25 -28.71 8.68
N PHE A 146 -12.96 -27.43 8.49
CA PHE A 146 -12.30 -26.57 9.47
C PHE A 146 -13.13 -25.31 9.74
N PRO A 147 -13.10 -24.79 10.97
CA PRO A 147 -13.62 -23.46 11.27
C PRO A 147 -12.94 -22.37 10.44
N THR A 148 -13.72 -21.50 9.83
CA THR A 148 -13.22 -20.40 8.99
C THR A 148 -12.73 -19.21 9.82
N ASN A 149 -13.09 -19.15 11.10
CA ASN A 149 -12.76 -18.12 12.07
C ASN A 149 -13.05 -16.70 11.54
N ASP A 150 -12.00 -15.92 11.29
CA ASP A 150 -12.06 -14.53 10.84
C ASP A 150 -12.13 -14.37 9.31
N LEU A 151 -12.23 -15.48 8.55
CA LEU A 151 -12.42 -15.44 7.09
C LEU A 151 -13.86 -15.03 6.74
N VAL A 152 -14.03 -13.93 6.04
CA VAL A 152 -15.35 -13.32 5.80
C VAL A 152 -15.98 -13.88 4.52
N ILE A 153 -16.43 -15.12 4.57
CA ILE A 153 -17.03 -15.83 3.42
C ILE A 153 -18.51 -16.22 3.61
N GLY A 154 -19.10 -15.79 4.74
CA GLY A 154 -20.50 -16.11 5.06
C GLY A 154 -20.76 -17.56 5.50
N LYS A 155 -19.72 -18.27 5.95
CA LYS A 155 -19.78 -19.63 6.48
C LYS A 155 -18.87 -19.71 7.71
N ASP A 156 -19.31 -20.38 8.76
CA ASP A 156 -18.54 -20.59 9.97
C ASP A 156 -17.52 -21.74 9.84
N GLU A 157 -17.83 -22.69 8.92
CA GLU A 157 -17.00 -23.86 8.66
C GLU A 157 -16.97 -24.17 7.15
N ALA A 158 -15.86 -24.68 6.65
CA ALA A 158 -15.72 -25.12 5.26
C ALA A 158 -14.64 -26.20 5.11
N PRO A 159 -14.72 -27.08 4.10
CA PRO A 159 -13.62 -27.96 3.74
C PRO A 159 -12.39 -27.18 3.34
N LEU A 160 -11.19 -27.68 3.69
CA LEU A 160 -9.91 -27.00 3.36
C LEU A 160 -9.80 -26.70 1.84
N ARG A 161 -10.26 -27.58 1.00
CA ARG A 161 -10.33 -27.38 -0.48
C ARG A 161 -11.07 -26.09 -0.83
N GLU A 162 -12.26 -25.89 -0.24
CA GLU A 162 -13.08 -24.69 -0.48
C GLU A 162 -12.39 -23.42 0.03
N ILE A 163 -11.76 -23.48 1.22
CA ILE A 163 -10.98 -22.38 1.77
C ILE A 163 -9.87 -21.98 0.80
N ILE A 164 -9.08 -22.93 0.32
CA ILE A 164 -7.99 -22.68 -0.63
C ILE A 164 -8.53 -22.08 -1.94
N GLU A 165 -9.60 -22.64 -2.51
CA GLU A 165 -10.21 -22.12 -3.74
C GLU A 165 -10.66 -20.66 -3.59
N ILE A 166 -11.22 -20.30 -2.44
CA ILE A 166 -11.62 -18.93 -2.13
C ILE A 166 -10.39 -18.04 -2.01
N MET A 167 -9.38 -18.44 -1.22
CA MET A 167 -8.17 -17.66 -1.03
C MET A 167 -7.42 -17.45 -2.36
N GLU A 168 -7.31 -18.46 -3.20
CA GLU A 168 -6.73 -18.32 -4.54
C GLU A 168 -7.54 -17.39 -5.43
N ARG A 169 -8.88 -17.47 -5.35
CA ARG A 169 -9.76 -16.58 -6.10
C ARG A 169 -9.61 -15.13 -5.69
N VAL A 170 -9.47 -14.87 -4.40
CA VAL A 170 -9.37 -13.53 -3.85
C VAL A 170 -7.99 -12.93 -4.10
N TYR A 171 -6.92 -13.66 -3.78
CA TYR A 171 -5.57 -13.10 -3.66
C TYR A 171 -4.61 -13.47 -4.80
N CYS A 172 -4.92 -14.48 -5.63
CA CYS A 172 -3.96 -15.04 -6.59
C CYS A 172 -4.38 -14.94 -8.07
N ARG A 173 -5.46 -14.22 -8.40
CA ARG A 173 -5.91 -14.10 -9.80
C ARG A 173 -5.15 -13.00 -10.57
N HIS A 174 -5.89 -12.09 -11.21
CA HIS A 174 -5.35 -11.03 -12.04
C HIS A 174 -5.18 -9.69 -11.29
N ILE A 175 -5.49 -9.67 -10.00
CA ILE A 175 -5.32 -8.53 -9.10
C ILE A 175 -4.52 -9.02 -7.92
N GLY A 176 -3.39 -8.37 -7.65
CA GLY A 176 -2.63 -8.53 -6.42
C GLY A 176 -3.09 -7.49 -5.41
N ILE A 177 -3.36 -7.92 -4.19
CA ILE A 177 -3.85 -7.05 -3.12
C ILE A 177 -2.83 -7.08 -1.99
N GLU A 178 -2.33 -5.92 -1.60
CA GLU A 178 -1.35 -5.77 -0.54
C GLU A 178 -1.84 -4.72 0.46
N TYR A 179 -2.14 -5.14 1.68
CA TYR A 179 -2.62 -4.26 2.76
C TYR A 179 -2.06 -4.66 4.13
N MET A 180 -1.35 -5.79 4.23
CA MET A 180 -0.85 -6.30 5.51
C MET A 180 0.21 -5.40 6.17
N HIS A 181 0.74 -4.44 5.42
CA HIS A 181 1.64 -3.40 5.91
C HIS A 181 0.88 -2.24 6.60
N VAL A 182 -0.44 -2.15 6.47
CA VAL A 182 -1.26 -1.16 7.19
C VAL A 182 -1.18 -1.42 8.69
N THR A 183 -0.84 -0.41 9.47
CA THR A 183 -0.64 -0.53 10.93
C THR A 183 -1.94 -0.48 11.71
N THR A 184 -2.93 0.28 11.22
CA THR A 184 -4.23 0.46 11.85
C THR A 184 -5.07 -0.82 11.72
N SER A 185 -5.34 -1.48 12.85
CA SER A 185 -6.10 -2.74 12.86
C SER A 185 -7.51 -2.61 12.27
N THR A 186 -8.16 -1.48 12.49
CA THR A 186 -9.52 -1.19 11.96
C THR A 186 -9.51 -1.11 10.45
N GLU A 187 -8.54 -0.39 9.85
CA GLU A 187 -8.41 -0.28 8.39
C GLU A 187 -8.05 -1.63 7.76
N LYS A 188 -7.14 -2.36 8.38
CA LYS A 188 -6.77 -3.70 7.94
C LYS A 188 -7.97 -4.64 7.92
N ARG A 189 -8.76 -4.67 9.00
CA ARG A 189 -9.95 -5.49 9.10
C ARG A 189 -11.00 -5.09 8.06
N TRP A 190 -11.20 -3.79 7.83
CA TRP A 190 -12.08 -3.30 6.78
C TRP A 190 -11.66 -3.80 5.39
N MET A 191 -10.34 -3.80 5.11
CA MET A 191 -9.81 -4.34 3.84
C MET A 191 -10.08 -5.85 3.71
N GLU A 192 -9.85 -6.62 4.77
CA GLU A 192 -10.16 -8.06 4.81
C GLU A 192 -11.64 -8.32 4.52
N GLU A 193 -12.51 -7.66 5.26
CA GLU A 193 -13.96 -7.78 5.10
C GLU A 193 -14.41 -7.38 3.68
N TYR A 194 -13.92 -6.27 3.15
CA TYR A 194 -14.30 -5.80 1.83
C TYR A 194 -13.85 -6.75 0.72
N VAL A 195 -12.63 -7.25 0.79
CA VAL A 195 -12.03 -8.10 -0.24
C VAL A 195 -12.61 -9.51 -0.20
N GLU A 196 -12.74 -10.11 0.99
CA GLU A 196 -13.16 -11.48 1.17
C GLU A 196 -14.68 -11.65 1.01
N SER A 197 -15.50 -10.72 1.52
CA SER A 197 -16.97 -10.76 1.35
C SER A 197 -17.39 -10.71 -0.13
N ASN A 198 -16.62 -10.02 -0.96
CA ASN A 198 -16.84 -9.99 -2.40
C ASN A 198 -16.25 -11.20 -3.14
N LEU A 199 -15.61 -12.15 -2.43
CA LEU A 199 -14.95 -13.34 -2.98
C LEU A 199 -13.98 -13.02 -4.14
N GLY A 200 -13.33 -11.85 -4.08
CA GLY A 200 -12.46 -11.36 -5.15
C GLY A 200 -13.15 -11.12 -6.49
N TYR A 201 -14.48 -11.03 -6.50
CA TYR A 201 -15.26 -10.89 -7.73
C TYR A 201 -16.38 -9.86 -7.59
N ILE A 202 -16.20 -8.71 -8.21
CA ILE A 202 -17.24 -7.69 -8.32
C ILE A 202 -18.08 -7.98 -9.56
N LYS A 203 -19.35 -8.27 -9.39
CA LYS A 203 -20.30 -8.45 -10.49
C LYS A 203 -20.73 -7.07 -11.00
N PHE A 204 -20.31 -6.75 -12.21
CA PHE A 204 -20.83 -5.59 -12.92
C PHE A 204 -22.11 -5.94 -13.65
N ASP A 205 -23.12 -5.08 -13.56
CA ASP A 205 -24.31 -5.16 -14.39
C ASP A 205 -23.98 -4.89 -15.87
N LYS A 206 -24.99 -5.02 -16.74
CA LYS A 206 -24.82 -4.83 -18.18
C LYS A 206 -24.40 -3.39 -18.52
N GLU A 207 -25.00 -2.41 -17.87
CA GLU A 207 -24.76 -0.98 -18.12
C GLU A 207 -23.31 -0.63 -17.76
N LYS A 208 -22.84 -1.06 -16.60
CA LYS A 208 -21.46 -0.84 -16.17
C LYS A 208 -20.46 -1.52 -17.11
N ARG A 209 -20.73 -2.75 -17.55
CA ARG A 209 -19.85 -3.43 -18.51
C ARG A 209 -19.79 -2.73 -19.86
N LEU A 210 -20.93 -2.20 -20.35
CA LEU A 210 -20.96 -1.40 -21.57
C LEU A 210 -20.17 -0.11 -21.41
N SER A 211 -20.33 0.61 -20.30
CA SER A 211 -19.56 1.82 -20.00
C SER A 211 -18.04 1.55 -19.94
N ILE A 212 -17.62 0.44 -19.34
CA ILE A 212 -16.21 0.04 -19.33
C ILE A 212 -15.70 -0.23 -20.76
N LEU A 213 -16.47 -0.98 -21.55
CA LEU A 213 -16.13 -1.30 -22.95
C LEU A 213 -16.01 -0.03 -23.80
N GLU A 214 -16.96 0.90 -23.68
CA GLU A 214 -16.96 2.18 -24.38
C GLU A 214 -15.66 2.96 -24.08
N ARG A 215 -15.28 3.07 -22.81
CA ARG A 215 -14.07 3.77 -22.40
C ARG A 215 -12.79 3.09 -22.84
N LEU A 216 -12.74 1.77 -22.80
CA LEU A 216 -11.61 1.00 -23.35
C LEU A 216 -11.47 1.24 -24.86
N THR A 217 -12.59 1.19 -25.58
CA THR A 217 -12.60 1.43 -27.04
C THR A 217 -12.19 2.85 -27.39
N ALA A 218 -12.64 3.84 -26.61
CA ALA A 218 -12.27 5.23 -26.80
C ALA A 218 -10.76 5.45 -26.51
N ALA A 219 -10.25 4.85 -25.44
CA ALA A 219 -8.84 4.94 -25.09
C ALA A 219 -7.94 4.32 -26.18
N GLU A 220 -8.21 3.11 -26.57
CA GLU A 220 -7.45 2.41 -27.60
C GLU A 220 -7.60 3.07 -28.97
N GLY A 221 -8.81 3.55 -29.30
CA GLY A 221 -9.11 4.24 -30.55
C GLY A 221 -8.28 5.51 -30.72
N LEU A 222 -8.15 6.33 -29.67
CA LEU A 222 -7.31 7.52 -29.68
C LEU A 222 -5.82 7.15 -29.86
N GLU A 223 -5.31 6.16 -29.13
CA GLU A 223 -3.92 5.72 -29.25
C GLU A 223 -3.60 5.24 -30.69
N LYS A 224 -4.46 4.38 -31.24
CA LYS A 224 -4.30 3.85 -32.61
C LYS A 224 -4.40 4.95 -33.67
N TYR A 225 -5.32 5.90 -33.50
CA TYR A 225 -5.45 7.03 -34.42
C TYR A 225 -4.20 7.89 -34.43
N LEU A 226 -3.72 8.32 -33.26
CA LEU A 226 -2.50 9.12 -33.13
C LEU A 226 -1.26 8.39 -33.67
N ALA A 227 -1.14 7.08 -33.42
CA ALA A 227 -0.02 6.28 -33.91
C ALA A 227 0.03 6.22 -35.42
N ARG A 228 -1.13 6.13 -36.08
CA ARG A 228 -1.22 6.04 -37.55
C ARG A 228 -1.04 7.41 -38.23
N LYS A 229 -1.71 8.42 -37.70
CA LYS A 229 -1.71 9.76 -38.33
C LYS A 229 -0.41 10.50 -38.10
N TYR A 230 0.19 10.37 -36.90
CA TYR A 230 1.38 11.11 -36.48
C TYR A 230 2.56 10.15 -36.20
N THR A 231 2.91 9.34 -37.19
CA THR A 231 4.00 8.36 -37.11
C THR A 231 5.31 9.07 -36.73
N GLY A 232 6.04 8.54 -35.75
CA GLY A 232 7.34 9.07 -35.30
C GLY A 232 7.24 10.29 -34.35
N VAL A 233 6.06 10.87 -34.15
CA VAL A 233 5.88 11.95 -33.17
C VAL A 233 5.71 11.37 -31.78
N LYS A 234 6.38 11.96 -30.77
CA LYS A 234 6.23 11.58 -29.38
C LYS A 234 4.77 11.77 -28.92
N ARG A 235 4.15 10.74 -28.40
CA ARG A 235 2.78 10.77 -27.88
C ARG A 235 2.62 10.20 -26.47
N PHE A 236 3.61 9.44 -25.99
CA PHE A 236 3.61 8.81 -24.68
C PHE A 236 2.29 8.06 -24.41
N GLY A 237 1.96 7.12 -25.27
CA GLY A 237 0.69 6.40 -25.21
C GLY A 237 0.61 5.39 -24.07
N LEU A 238 -0.57 4.84 -23.87
CA LEU A 238 -0.85 3.87 -22.82
C LEU A 238 -0.39 2.45 -23.18
N GLU A 239 -0.36 2.10 -24.42
CA GLU A 239 -0.10 0.76 -25.01
C GLU A 239 -0.06 -0.38 -23.96
N GLY A 240 -1.18 -1.10 -23.83
CA GLY A 240 -1.35 -2.16 -22.82
C GLY A 240 -1.86 -1.70 -21.46
N GLY A 241 -1.91 -0.39 -21.20
CA GLY A 241 -2.45 0.22 -19.97
C GLY A 241 -3.81 0.91 -20.15
N GLU A 242 -4.57 0.61 -21.20
CA GLU A 242 -5.83 1.31 -21.52
C GLU A 242 -6.89 1.17 -20.45
N SER A 243 -6.84 0.11 -19.63
CA SER A 243 -7.70 -0.09 -18.46
C SER A 243 -7.58 1.03 -17.41
N PHE A 244 -6.51 1.82 -17.47
CA PHE A 244 -6.31 3.01 -16.67
C PHE A 244 -7.46 4.03 -16.85
N ILE A 245 -7.96 4.23 -18.08
CA ILE A 245 -9.01 5.22 -18.37
C ILE A 245 -10.35 4.86 -17.67
N PRO A 246 -10.92 3.65 -17.80
CA PRO A 246 -12.11 3.30 -17.04
C PRO A 246 -11.86 3.28 -15.52
N ALA A 247 -10.65 2.92 -15.05
CA ALA A 247 -10.32 2.94 -13.63
C ALA A 247 -10.34 4.37 -13.04
N VAL A 248 -9.69 5.34 -13.70
CA VAL A 248 -9.71 6.75 -13.29
C VAL A 248 -11.15 7.31 -13.31
N ASN A 249 -11.91 6.97 -14.34
CA ASN A 249 -13.31 7.38 -14.38
C ASN A 249 -14.11 6.82 -13.20
N GLU A 250 -13.90 5.58 -12.84
CA GLU A 250 -14.57 4.97 -11.68
C GLU A 250 -14.21 5.67 -10.37
N ILE A 251 -12.94 6.00 -10.18
CA ILE A 251 -12.47 6.77 -9.01
C ILE A 251 -13.20 8.13 -8.96
N ILE A 252 -13.29 8.83 -10.07
CA ILE A 252 -13.97 10.13 -10.17
C ILE A 252 -15.45 10.00 -9.82
N GLN A 253 -16.13 9.02 -10.40
CA GLN A 253 -17.56 8.82 -10.17
C GLN A 253 -17.86 8.45 -8.71
N ARG A 254 -17.05 7.56 -8.12
CA ARG A 254 -17.20 7.17 -6.71
C ARG A 254 -16.87 8.32 -5.75
N ALA A 255 -15.76 9.00 -5.96
CA ALA A 255 -15.37 10.12 -5.11
C ALA A 255 -16.44 11.24 -5.14
N GLY A 256 -16.96 11.57 -6.33
CA GLY A 256 -18.08 12.51 -6.44
C GLY A 256 -19.34 12.02 -5.74
N GLY A 257 -19.65 10.71 -5.82
CA GLY A 257 -20.75 10.07 -5.09
C GLY A 257 -20.61 10.19 -3.57
N TYR A 258 -19.39 10.16 -3.05
CA TYR A 258 -19.08 10.40 -1.63
C TYR A 258 -18.99 11.89 -1.25
N GLY A 259 -19.25 12.81 -2.17
CA GLY A 259 -19.33 14.23 -1.88
C GLY A 259 -18.10 15.06 -2.23
N THR A 260 -17.06 14.47 -2.82
CA THR A 260 -15.89 15.21 -3.33
C THR A 260 -16.33 16.21 -4.40
N LYS A 261 -15.90 17.47 -4.27
CA LYS A 261 -16.30 18.59 -5.15
C LYS A 261 -15.22 18.96 -6.16
N GLU A 262 -13.96 18.72 -5.82
CA GLU A 262 -12.83 18.99 -6.71
C GLU A 262 -11.88 17.79 -6.72
N MET A 263 -11.34 17.47 -7.90
CA MET A 263 -10.30 16.46 -8.04
C MET A 263 -9.14 17.09 -8.80
N VAL A 264 -7.98 17.10 -8.17
CA VAL A 264 -6.78 17.68 -8.77
C VAL A 264 -5.88 16.53 -9.20
N ILE A 265 -5.55 16.52 -10.50
CA ILE A 265 -4.78 15.45 -11.15
C ILE A 265 -3.39 15.99 -11.48
N GLY A 266 -2.35 15.31 -10.96
CA GLY A 266 -0.96 15.50 -11.37
C GLY A 266 -0.47 14.25 -12.05
N MET A 267 0.20 14.38 -13.18
CA MET A 267 0.66 13.20 -13.90
C MET A 267 1.89 13.45 -14.76
N ALA A 268 2.65 12.37 -14.98
CA ALA A 268 3.70 12.30 -15.99
C ALA A 268 3.11 12.32 -17.41
N HIS A 269 3.95 12.07 -18.41
CA HIS A 269 3.55 12.18 -19.82
C HIS A 269 2.71 10.99 -20.30
N ARG A 270 2.97 9.77 -19.79
CA ARG A 270 2.32 8.55 -20.25
C ARG A 270 0.82 8.58 -20.02
N GLY A 271 0.04 8.43 -21.08
CA GLY A 271 -1.42 8.47 -21.05
C GLY A 271 -2.03 9.87 -20.92
N ARG A 272 -1.22 10.94 -20.86
CA ARG A 272 -1.73 12.30 -20.63
C ARG A 272 -2.68 12.79 -21.70
N LEU A 273 -2.39 12.53 -22.98
CA LEU A 273 -3.28 12.91 -24.09
C LEU A 273 -4.63 12.18 -23.98
N ASN A 274 -4.61 10.95 -23.53
CA ASN A 274 -5.81 10.16 -23.31
C ASN A 274 -6.63 10.68 -22.13
N VAL A 275 -5.99 11.09 -21.05
CA VAL A 275 -6.66 11.77 -19.90
C VAL A 275 -7.29 13.08 -20.33
N LEU A 276 -6.59 13.91 -21.11
CA LEU A 276 -7.12 15.17 -21.64
C LEU A 276 -8.42 14.96 -22.40
N VAL A 277 -8.46 13.97 -23.30
CA VAL A 277 -9.63 13.72 -24.16
C VAL A 277 -10.71 12.91 -23.42
N ASN A 278 -10.37 11.73 -22.90
CA ASN A 278 -11.35 10.75 -22.43
C ASN A 278 -11.78 10.93 -20.96
N ILE A 279 -11.02 11.68 -20.16
CA ILE A 279 -11.37 11.99 -18.76
C ILE A 279 -11.84 13.44 -18.61
N LEU A 280 -11.08 14.38 -19.14
CA LEU A 280 -11.35 15.81 -18.99
C LEU A 280 -12.24 16.39 -20.10
N GLY A 281 -12.48 15.66 -21.18
CA GLY A 281 -13.35 16.07 -22.26
C GLY A 281 -12.77 17.16 -23.19
N LYS A 282 -11.43 17.27 -23.26
CA LYS A 282 -10.81 18.14 -24.29
C LYS A 282 -11.23 17.67 -25.68
N ASN A 283 -11.65 18.61 -26.53
CA ASN A 283 -12.05 18.27 -27.89
C ASN A 283 -10.87 17.62 -28.65
N PRO A 284 -11.02 16.43 -29.22
CA PRO A 284 -9.97 15.79 -30.03
C PRO A 284 -9.49 16.65 -31.20
N ALA A 285 -10.37 17.45 -31.81
CA ALA A 285 -10.00 18.34 -32.90
C ALA A 285 -8.93 19.36 -32.48
N ASP A 286 -9.10 19.97 -31.29
CA ASP A 286 -8.13 20.93 -30.76
C ASP A 286 -6.76 20.27 -30.52
N LEU A 287 -6.77 19.03 -30.02
CA LEU A 287 -5.55 18.25 -29.86
C LEU A 287 -4.87 17.95 -31.20
N PHE A 288 -5.66 17.61 -32.23
CA PHE A 288 -5.09 17.32 -33.56
C PHE A 288 -4.55 18.57 -34.23
N ASP A 289 -5.16 19.73 -34.05
CA ASP A 289 -4.64 21.01 -34.54
C ASP A 289 -3.31 21.39 -33.88
N GLU A 290 -3.11 21.03 -32.60
CA GLU A 290 -1.80 21.15 -31.94
C GLU A 290 -0.74 20.21 -32.57
N PHE A 291 -1.14 18.99 -32.97
CA PHE A 291 -0.25 18.06 -33.67
C PHE A 291 0.08 18.53 -35.10
N ASP A 292 -0.88 19.12 -35.77
CA ASP A 292 -0.73 19.67 -37.14
C ASP A 292 0.04 21.01 -37.15
N GLY A 293 0.38 21.57 -35.98
CA GLY A 293 1.08 22.87 -35.85
C GLY A 293 0.22 24.08 -36.22
N LYS A 294 -1.11 23.94 -36.23
CA LYS A 294 -2.03 25.02 -36.58
C LYS A 294 -2.27 26.00 -35.41
N VAL A 295 -2.04 25.55 -34.19
CA VAL A 295 -2.16 26.39 -32.98
C VAL A 295 -0.88 27.19 -32.84
N GLN A 296 -0.96 28.50 -33.07
CA GLN A 296 0.15 29.41 -32.79
C GLN A 296 0.14 29.78 -31.31
N PRO A 297 1.27 29.69 -30.59
CA PRO A 297 1.33 30.15 -29.22
C PRO A 297 1.06 31.66 -29.17
N GLU A 298 0.02 32.08 -28.45
CA GLU A 298 -0.21 33.48 -28.15
C GLU A 298 0.96 34.05 -27.35
N LYS A 299 1.81 34.84 -27.96
CA LYS A 299 2.92 35.61 -27.36
C LYS A 299 3.74 34.88 -26.31
N GLY A 300 4.75 34.14 -26.76
CA GLY A 300 5.77 33.51 -25.92
C GLY A 300 6.34 32.23 -26.53
N SER A 301 7.35 31.64 -25.91
CA SER A 301 7.82 30.29 -26.28
C SER A 301 6.74 29.29 -25.84
N GLY A 302 5.99 28.73 -26.80
CA GLY A 302 4.99 27.70 -26.52
C GLY A 302 5.61 26.48 -25.84
N ASP A 303 4.93 25.93 -24.84
CA ASP A 303 5.31 24.66 -24.24
C ASP A 303 4.81 23.50 -25.11
N VAL A 304 5.37 22.31 -24.86
CA VAL A 304 5.00 21.12 -25.61
C VAL A 304 3.62 20.61 -25.20
N LYS A 305 2.85 20.08 -26.14
CA LYS A 305 1.44 19.66 -25.96
C LYS A 305 1.20 18.69 -24.79
N TYR A 306 2.17 17.88 -24.42
CA TYR A 306 2.05 16.93 -23.32
C TYR A 306 2.45 17.50 -21.95
N HIS A 307 2.71 18.83 -21.86
CA HIS A 307 2.82 19.54 -20.58
C HIS A 307 1.55 20.31 -20.24
N ASN A 308 0.64 20.51 -21.20
CA ASN A 308 -0.56 21.32 -21.02
C ASN A 308 -1.46 20.81 -19.88
N GLY A 309 -1.92 21.74 -19.04
CA GLY A 309 -2.98 21.51 -18.09
C GLY A 309 -4.35 21.68 -18.76
N PHE A 310 -5.38 21.26 -18.06
CA PHE A 310 -6.77 21.43 -18.49
C PHE A 310 -7.70 21.34 -17.28
N SER A 311 -8.87 21.99 -17.36
CA SER A 311 -9.89 21.81 -16.33
C SER A 311 -11.28 21.78 -16.95
N SER A 312 -12.17 21.02 -16.34
CA SER A 312 -13.55 20.86 -16.76
C SER A 312 -14.42 20.43 -15.59
N ASN A 313 -15.73 20.52 -15.76
CA ASN A 313 -16.69 19.99 -14.82
C ASN A 313 -17.26 18.69 -15.36
N VAL A 314 -17.46 17.72 -14.48
CA VAL A 314 -18.08 16.43 -14.81
C VAL A 314 -19.24 16.14 -13.88
N MET A 315 -20.26 15.47 -14.42
CA MET A 315 -21.37 14.99 -13.60
C MET A 315 -21.00 13.68 -12.91
N THR A 316 -21.30 13.61 -11.62
CA THR A 316 -21.11 12.44 -10.77
C THR A 316 -22.41 12.10 -10.04
N PRO A 317 -22.56 10.92 -9.42
CA PRO A 317 -23.74 10.63 -8.61
C PRO A 317 -24.03 11.62 -7.47
N GLY A 318 -23.00 12.33 -6.96
CA GLY A 318 -23.14 13.38 -5.94
C GLY A 318 -23.27 14.79 -6.50
N GLY A 319 -23.52 14.93 -7.81
CA GLY A 319 -23.63 16.20 -8.52
C GLY A 319 -22.37 16.58 -9.31
N GLU A 320 -22.29 17.84 -9.72
CA GLU A 320 -21.16 18.35 -10.47
C GLU A 320 -19.87 18.37 -9.62
N ALA A 321 -18.78 17.90 -10.20
CA ALA A 321 -17.44 17.95 -9.62
C ALA A 321 -16.46 18.59 -10.61
N HIS A 322 -15.54 19.43 -10.09
CA HIS A 322 -14.51 20.09 -10.89
C HIS A 322 -13.26 19.24 -10.99
N LEU A 323 -12.82 18.95 -12.21
CA LEU A 323 -11.55 18.27 -12.50
C LEU A 323 -10.50 19.29 -12.93
N ALA A 324 -9.30 19.21 -12.38
CA ALA A 324 -8.19 20.06 -12.76
C ALA A 324 -6.92 19.23 -12.98
N LEU A 325 -6.42 19.17 -14.21
CA LEU A 325 -5.13 18.59 -14.54
C LEU A 325 -4.05 19.65 -14.45
N ALA A 326 -3.11 19.48 -13.55
CA ALA A 326 -2.00 20.42 -13.38
C ALA A 326 -1.07 20.38 -14.61
N PHE A 327 -0.46 21.53 -14.92
CA PHE A 327 0.69 21.57 -15.83
C PHE A 327 1.82 20.70 -15.27
N ASN A 328 2.60 20.08 -16.12
CA ASN A 328 3.81 19.36 -15.68
C ASN A 328 5.02 19.78 -16.53
N PRO A 329 6.23 19.78 -15.96
CA PRO A 329 7.46 19.95 -16.73
C PRO A 329 8.01 18.60 -17.21
N SER A 330 9.14 18.62 -17.91
CA SER A 330 9.89 17.42 -18.29
C SER A 330 10.55 16.73 -17.08
N HIS A 331 10.68 17.40 -15.93
CA HIS A 331 11.19 16.80 -14.71
C HIS A 331 10.13 15.88 -14.11
N LEU A 332 10.39 14.57 -14.19
CA LEU A 332 9.46 13.56 -13.69
C LEU A 332 9.24 13.67 -12.19
N GLU A 333 8.03 13.41 -11.74
CA GLU A 333 7.57 13.36 -10.34
C GLU A 333 7.45 14.71 -9.63
N ILE A 334 8.04 15.81 -10.14
CA ILE A 334 7.99 17.11 -9.46
C ILE A 334 6.57 17.69 -9.39
N VAL A 335 5.66 17.26 -10.22
CA VAL A 335 4.26 17.69 -10.19
C VAL A 335 3.54 17.17 -8.93
N ALA A 336 3.99 16.09 -8.31
CA ALA A 336 3.36 15.50 -7.14
C ALA A 336 3.33 16.47 -5.93
N PRO A 337 4.46 17.02 -5.43
CA PRO A 337 4.42 17.99 -4.35
C PRO A 337 3.72 19.31 -4.74
N VAL A 338 3.81 19.74 -6.00
CA VAL A 338 3.10 20.93 -6.50
C VAL A 338 1.58 20.73 -6.42
N LEU A 339 1.11 19.54 -6.81
CA LEU A 339 -0.29 19.17 -6.70
C LEU A 339 -0.75 19.17 -5.24
N GLN A 340 0.03 18.64 -4.30
CA GLN A 340 -0.31 18.66 -2.88
C GLN A 340 -0.52 20.09 -2.36
N GLY A 341 0.34 21.02 -2.75
CA GLY A 341 0.19 22.44 -2.43
C GLY A 341 -1.10 23.05 -3.00
N SER A 342 -1.44 22.71 -4.26
CA SER A 342 -2.70 23.13 -4.90
C SER A 342 -3.93 22.59 -4.18
N VAL A 343 -3.91 21.31 -3.79
CA VAL A 343 -4.99 20.67 -3.03
C VAL A 343 -5.15 21.32 -1.67
N ARG A 344 -4.07 21.51 -0.93
CA ARG A 344 -4.10 22.18 0.37
C ARG A 344 -4.69 23.57 0.29
N ALA A 345 -4.30 24.38 -0.70
CA ALA A 345 -4.86 25.71 -0.92
C ALA A 345 -6.37 25.68 -1.21
N ARG A 346 -6.85 24.67 -1.95
CA ARG A 346 -8.28 24.49 -2.24
C ARG A 346 -9.06 24.07 -0.99
N GLN A 347 -8.51 23.16 -0.18
CA GLN A 347 -9.08 22.76 1.11
C GLN A 347 -9.19 23.94 2.07
N VAL A 348 -8.15 24.77 2.18
CA VAL A 348 -8.18 25.99 3.02
C VAL A 348 -9.26 26.95 2.57
N ARG A 349 -9.41 27.18 1.25
CA ARG A 349 -10.49 28.05 0.73
C ARG A 349 -11.89 27.52 1.00
N ARG A 350 -12.04 26.19 1.18
CA ARG A 350 -13.31 25.53 1.49
C ARG A 350 -13.54 25.34 2.98
N ASN A 351 -12.60 25.75 3.84
CA ASN A 351 -12.57 25.44 5.27
C ASN A 351 -12.71 23.94 5.54
N ASP A 352 -12.05 23.12 4.70
CA ASP A 352 -12.09 21.64 4.73
C ASP A 352 -10.68 21.03 4.77
N GLN A 353 -9.71 21.73 5.37
CA GLN A 353 -8.38 21.18 5.55
C GLN A 353 -8.39 20.06 6.60
N PRO A 354 -7.62 18.98 6.37
CA PRO A 354 -7.48 17.92 7.35
C PRO A 354 -6.95 18.46 8.69
N SER A 355 -7.53 17.98 9.77
CA SER A 355 -7.10 18.23 11.14
C SER A 355 -6.31 17.05 11.70
N LEU A 356 -5.72 17.20 12.89
CA LEU A 356 -4.89 16.17 13.52
C LEU A 356 -5.68 14.89 13.89
N ASP A 357 -7.00 15.01 14.03
CA ASP A 357 -7.92 13.89 14.28
C ASP A 357 -8.45 13.24 13.00
N ASN A 358 -7.81 13.52 11.85
CA ASN A 358 -8.18 13.03 10.52
C ASN A 358 -9.60 13.40 10.07
N THR A 359 -10.19 14.47 10.62
CA THR A 359 -11.42 15.05 10.10
C THR A 359 -11.11 16.09 9.04
N GLY A 360 -12.02 16.27 8.06
CA GLY A 360 -11.83 17.19 6.94
C GLY A 360 -11.05 16.61 5.76
N GLY A 361 -10.78 17.42 4.75
CA GLY A 361 -10.05 17.02 3.54
C GLY A 361 -10.90 16.28 2.49
N ASN A 362 -12.19 16.08 2.73
CA ASN A 362 -13.04 15.23 1.90
C ASN A 362 -13.55 15.89 0.61
N SER A 363 -13.54 17.21 0.57
CA SER A 363 -14.09 17.95 -0.58
C SER A 363 -13.13 18.04 -1.77
N VAL A 364 -11.83 17.81 -1.57
CA VAL A 364 -10.80 17.91 -2.62
C VAL A 364 -9.93 16.67 -2.61
N LEU A 365 -9.98 15.88 -3.67
CA LEU A 365 -9.21 14.64 -3.83
C LEU A 365 -7.97 14.86 -4.69
N PRO A 366 -6.75 14.64 -4.18
CA PRO A 366 -5.53 14.56 -4.99
C PRO A 366 -5.41 13.20 -5.68
N ILE A 367 -5.09 13.22 -6.98
CA ILE A 367 -4.80 12.01 -7.78
C ILE A 367 -3.45 12.23 -8.47
N VAL A 368 -2.46 11.40 -8.18
CA VAL A 368 -1.15 11.46 -8.82
C VAL A 368 -0.93 10.20 -9.65
N ILE A 369 -0.56 10.41 -10.93
CA ILE A 369 -0.33 9.32 -11.88
C ILE A 369 1.15 9.32 -12.27
N HIS A 370 1.80 8.20 -12.06
CA HIS A 370 3.24 8.02 -12.16
C HIS A 370 3.61 7.06 -13.28
N GLY A 371 4.84 7.16 -13.76
CA GLY A 371 5.51 6.08 -14.48
C GLY A 371 6.26 5.17 -13.48
N ASP A 372 6.38 3.89 -13.79
CA ASP A 372 6.94 2.87 -12.90
C ASP A 372 8.40 3.14 -12.49
N ALA A 373 9.26 3.46 -13.45
CA ALA A 373 10.68 3.71 -13.19
C ALA A 373 10.91 5.00 -12.39
N ALA A 374 10.14 6.06 -12.69
CA ALA A 374 10.25 7.33 -11.99
C ALA A 374 9.72 7.21 -10.55
N PHE A 375 8.60 6.52 -10.36
CA PHE A 375 8.03 6.29 -9.03
C PHE A 375 9.01 5.55 -8.10
N ALA A 376 9.64 4.50 -8.60
CA ALA A 376 10.60 3.72 -7.83
C ALA A 376 11.93 4.44 -7.60
N GLY A 377 12.38 5.29 -8.55
CA GLY A 377 13.76 5.78 -8.60
C GLY A 377 13.95 7.27 -8.27
N GLN A 378 12.89 8.09 -8.27
CA GLN A 378 13.02 9.54 -8.02
C GLN A 378 12.85 9.88 -6.54
N GLY A 379 13.88 10.48 -5.91
CA GLY A 379 13.87 10.85 -4.49
C GLY A 379 12.71 11.76 -4.08
N VAL A 380 12.23 12.63 -4.98
CA VAL A 380 11.09 13.52 -4.74
C VAL A 380 9.79 12.77 -4.41
N VAL A 381 9.63 11.53 -4.85
CA VAL A 381 8.49 10.67 -4.48
C VAL A 381 8.51 10.39 -2.98
N GLN A 382 9.68 9.97 -2.47
CA GLN A 382 9.89 9.66 -1.06
C GLN A 382 9.76 10.91 -0.19
N GLU A 383 10.31 12.04 -0.62
CA GLU A 383 10.17 13.34 0.06
C GLU A 383 8.71 13.76 0.13
N THR A 384 7.93 13.57 -0.94
CA THR A 384 6.49 13.86 -0.96
C THR A 384 5.73 12.97 0.03
N PHE A 385 6.05 11.68 0.11
CA PHE A 385 5.47 10.78 1.11
C PHE A 385 5.81 11.22 2.54
N GLN A 386 7.04 11.65 2.81
CA GLN A 386 7.43 12.16 4.14
C GLN A 386 6.62 13.40 4.56
N MET A 387 6.17 14.21 3.62
CA MET A 387 5.32 15.36 3.90
C MET A 387 3.85 14.99 4.17
N SER A 388 3.40 13.80 3.73
CA SER A 388 1.98 13.42 3.68
C SER A 388 1.25 13.50 5.03
N GLN A 389 1.94 13.20 6.13
CA GLN A 389 1.39 13.22 7.50
C GLN A 389 1.84 14.43 8.33
N THR A 390 2.66 15.33 7.77
CA THR A 390 3.12 16.51 8.53
C THR A 390 1.99 17.54 8.62
N ARG A 391 1.85 18.18 9.80
CA ARG A 391 0.72 19.07 10.11
C ARG A 391 0.49 20.19 9.09
N ALA A 392 1.55 20.75 8.52
CA ALA A 392 1.45 21.86 7.58
C ALA A 392 1.14 21.41 6.14
N TYR A 393 1.44 20.17 5.80
CA TYR A 393 1.41 19.69 4.40
C TYR A 393 0.36 18.61 4.13
N THR A 394 -0.19 17.96 5.16
CA THR A 394 -1.19 16.92 4.98
C THR A 394 -2.39 17.40 4.19
N THR A 395 -2.87 16.55 3.29
CA THR A 395 -4.08 16.76 2.47
C THR A 395 -5.16 15.72 2.76
N GLY A 396 -4.98 14.87 3.77
CA GLY A 396 -5.92 13.82 4.17
C GLY A 396 -5.80 12.52 3.37
N GLY A 397 -4.83 12.43 2.46
CA GLY A 397 -4.58 11.26 1.62
C GLY A 397 -4.53 11.58 0.14
N THR A 398 -3.90 10.71 -0.63
CA THR A 398 -3.70 10.85 -2.07
C THR A 398 -3.90 9.51 -2.77
N VAL A 399 -4.61 9.51 -3.87
CA VAL A 399 -4.68 8.32 -4.74
C VAL A 399 -3.47 8.34 -5.67
N HIS A 400 -2.59 7.36 -5.50
CA HIS A 400 -1.45 7.15 -6.38
C HIS A 400 -1.74 6.03 -7.38
N ILE A 401 -1.51 6.30 -8.66
CA ILE A 401 -1.69 5.33 -9.76
C ILE A 401 -0.37 5.21 -10.50
N VAL A 402 0.20 4.03 -10.56
CA VAL A 402 1.44 3.78 -11.32
C VAL A 402 1.11 3.03 -12.60
N ILE A 403 1.40 3.64 -13.74
CA ILE A 403 1.27 3.00 -15.05
C ILE A 403 2.54 2.20 -15.31
N ASN A 404 2.44 0.88 -15.17
CA ASN A 404 3.51 -0.06 -15.50
C ASN A 404 3.07 -0.95 -16.68
N ASN A 405 3.16 -0.43 -17.88
CA ASN A 405 2.87 -1.19 -19.10
C ASN A 405 4.10 -1.96 -19.65
N GLN A 406 5.11 -2.15 -18.83
CA GLN A 406 6.34 -2.90 -19.11
C GLN A 406 7.19 -2.35 -20.28
N VAL A 407 6.91 -1.13 -20.75
CA VAL A 407 7.68 -0.52 -21.84
C VAL A 407 9.06 -0.05 -21.39
N GLY A 408 9.26 0.19 -20.10
CA GLY A 408 10.50 0.74 -19.55
C GLY A 408 10.73 2.22 -19.94
N PHE A 409 11.75 2.84 -19.35
CA PHE A 409 12.15 4.20 -19.72
C PHE A 409 13.38 4.19 -20.64
N THR A 410 14.51 3.69 -20.16
CA THR A 410 15.76 3.53 -20.93
C THR A 410 16.34 2.13 -20.83
N THR A 411 15.85 1.33 -19.91
CA THR A 411 16.26 -0.03 -19.64
C THR A 411 15.11 -0.99 -19.96
N SER A 412 15.45 -2.18 -20.47
CA SER A 412 14.46 -3.18 -20.89
C SER A 412 14.20 -4.26 -19.85
N ARG A 413 15.09 -4.43 -18.88
CA ARG A 413 15.00 -5.47 -17.87
C ARG A 413 14.71 -4.87 -16.50
N GLN A 414 13.88 -5.52 -15.71
CA GLN A 414 13.50 -5.08 -14.37
C GLN A 414 14.73 -5.02 -13.44
N GLU A 415 15.63 -5.98 -13.55
CA GLU A 415 16.85 -6.07 -12.73
C GLU A 415 17.79 -4.87 -12.93
N ASP A 416 17.70 -4.22 -14.11
CA ASP A 416 18.49 -3.02 -14.43
C ASP A 416 17.81 -1.72 -13.96
N VAL A 417 16.55 -1.80 -13.48
CA VAL A 417 15.75 -0.62 -13.12
C VAL A 417 15.63 -0.46 -11.61
N ARG A 418 15.37 -1.55 -10.87
CA ARG A 418 15.11 -1.51 -9.44
C ARG A 418 15.47 -2.81 -8.74
N SER A 419 15.76 -2.71 -7.45
CA SER A 419 16.06 -3.87 -6.59
C SER A 419 14.81 -4.57 -6.05
N THR A 420 13.64 -3.92 -6.12
CA THR A 420 12.38 -4.44 -5.56
C THR A 420 11.57 -5.19 -6.60
N GLU A 421 10.75 -6.15 -6.16
CA GLU A 421 9.88 -6.93 -7.05
C GLU A 421 8.84 -6.02 -7.73
N TYR A 422 8.20 -5.12 -6.96
CA TYR A 422 7.21 -4.17 -7.49
C TYR A 422 7.75 -2.74 -7.46
N CYS A 423 7.40 -1.96 -8.47
CA CYS A 423 7.73 -0.53 -8.51
C CYS A 423 7.05 0.25 -7.37
N THR A 424 5.97 -0.28 -6.81
CA THR A 424 5.20 0.30 -5.71
C THR A 424 5.75 -0.04 -4.32
N ASP A 425 6.77 -0.88 -4.20
CA ASP A 425 7.32 -1.29 -2.89
C ASP A 425 7.86 -0.10 -2.09
N VAL A 426 8.35 0.94 -2.76
CA VAL A 426 8.81 2.18 -2.11
C VAL A 426 7.72 2.85 -1.27
N ALA A 427 6.44 2.73 -1.65
CA ALA A 427 5.32 3.34 -0.92
C ALA A 427 5.01 2.62 0.40
N LYS A 428 5.32 1.33 0.52
CA LYS A 428 5.00 0.52 1.71
C LYS A 428 5.68 1.02 2.98
N TRP A 429 6.84 1.66 2.88
CA TRP A 429 7.61 2.18 4.01
C TRP A 429 6.91 3.36 4.70
N TYR A 430 6.06 4.10 4.00
CA TYR A 430 5.42 5.31 4.48
C TYR A 430 3.98 5.09 4.96
N MET A 431 3.39 3.96 4.63
CA MET A 431 2.04 3.59 5.08
C MET A 431 2.00 3.08 6.53
N HIS A 432 3.15 3.01 7.21
CA HIS A 432 3.26 2.51 8.59
C HIS A 432 2.97 3.55 9.67
N GLN A 433 2.62 4.79 9.33
CA GLN A 433 2.46 5.85 10.33
C GLN A 433 1.00 6.33 10.40
N SER A 434 0.18 5.60 11.16
CA SER A 434 -0.93 6.24 11.88
C SER A 434 -0.37 6.69 13.23
N TYR A 435 -0.24 7.99 13.43
CA TYR A 435 -0.01 8.51 14.79
C TYR A 435 -1.30 8.31 15.58
N THR A 436 -1.25 7.40 16.57
CA THR A 436 -2.24 7.33 17.65
C THR A 436 -2.09 8.53 18.57
#